data_94fea59c019b8032cffe6f8e7d0171c3
#
_entry.id   94fea59c019b8032cffe6f8e7d0171c3
#
_cell.length_a   1.000
_cell.length_b   1.000
_cell.length_c   1.000
_cell.angle_alpha   90.00
_cell.angle_beta   90.00
_cell.angle_gamma   90.00
#
_symmetry.space_group_name_H-M   'P 1'
#
loop_
_entity.id
_entity.type
_entity.pdbx_description
1 polymer ?
#
loop_
_entity_poly.entity_id
_entity_poly.type
_entity_poly.pdbx_seq_one_letter_code
_entity_poly.pdbx_strand_id
1 'polypeptide(L)'
;MDGEWVYCGVPVDSPLGIAAGPLLNGKWLLYYAALGFDILTYKTVRSRERASYGLPNLQPIDWESGPVPAEVGVAGEMRGSWAVSFGMPSKPPRFWQDDVAATRSRLAKGKFLSVSVVATAEDDWSIDDLAADYAQCARWAAESGADGVEANFSCPNVSSADGQLFLNPTDAGIVAAKLREVIPNTPLLLKVGHIANRETAHALLEAVAPFADALVMVNGVSARVRQPSGELLFDRQCRGIAGEAIRETVLGQLALFDGVICEFGFDARLVGVGGLGQAADVRACLDRGCEAVQFATAAMVNPGLGLAIRRERF
;
A
#
# COMPACT_ATOMS: atom_id res chain seq x y z
N MET A 1 21.72 -0.02 15.41
CA MET A 1 21.30 1.37 15.68
C MET A 1 20.01 1.26 16.45
N ASP A 2 20.08 1.49 17.74
CA ASP A 2 18.88 1.50 18.58
C ASP A 2 18.15 2.81 18.31
N GLY A 3 17.00 2.67 17.76
CA GLY A 3 15.96 3.47 17.30
C GLY A 3 15.87 4.94 17.70
N GLU A 4 16.15 5.79 16.75
CA GLU A 4 15.62 7.15 16.72
C GLU A 4 14.77 7.35 15.46
N TRP A 5 14.17 6.27 14.93
CA TRP A 5 13.23 6.39 13.82
C TRP A 5 11.84 6.73 14.35
N VAL A 6 11.21 7.66 13.67
CA VAL A 6 9.83 8.05 13.96
C VAL A 6 9.00 7.81 12.69
N TYR A 7 7.87 7.13 12.83
CA TYR A 7 6.94 6.88 11.75
C TYR A 7 5.57 7.43 12.10
N CYS A 8 5.12 8.45 11.38
CA CYS A 8 3.88 9.18 11.67
C CYS A 8 3.76 9.60 13.15
N GLY A 9 4.84 10.11 13.74
CA GLY A 9 4.90 10.53 15.14
C GLY A 9 5.12 9.40 16.16
N VAL A 10 5.18 8.14 15.74
CA VAL A 10 5.37 6.97 16.62
C VAL A 10 6.81 6.45 16.52
N PRO A 11 7.55 6.25 17.64
CA PRO A 11 8.88 5.66 17.61
C PRO A 11 8.87 4.21 17.10
N VAL A 12 9.78 3.89 16.15
CA VAL A 12 9.98 2.55 15.59
C VAL A 12 11.46 2.18 15.57
N ASP A 13 11.77 0.86 15.55
CA ASP A 13 13.16 0.39 15.58
C ASP A 13 13.91 0.60 14.24
N SER A 14 13.17 0.74 13.13
CA SER A 14 13.73 1.07 11.81
C SER A 14 12.64 1.56 10.84
N PRO A 15 13.00 2.17 9.70
CA PRO A 15 12.06 2.58 8.67
C PRO A 15 11.63 1.44 7.74
N LEU A 16 11.98 0.18 8.07
CA LEU A 16 11.71 -0.97 7.21
C LEU A 16 10.32 -1.55 7.49
N GLY A 17 9.50 -1.67 6.47
CA GLY A 17 8.14 -2.18 6.60
C GLY A 17 7.74 -3.25 5.58
N ILE A 18 6.62 -3.92 5.87
CA ILE A 18 5.93 -4.80 4.92
C ILE A 18 4.56 -4.20 4.60
N ALA A 19 4.28 -4.07 3.31
CA ALA A 19 3.00 -3.59 2.79
C ALA A 19 1.88 -4.62 3.02
N ALA A 20 0.64 -4.18 2.90
CA ALA A 20 -0.57 -4.99 3.17
C ALA A 20 -0.65 -6.30 2.37
N GLY A 21 -0.10 -6.37 1.15
CA GLY A 21 -0.25 -7.53 0.26
C GLY A 21 0.17 -8.87 0.89
N PRO A 22 1.39 -9.00 1.43
CA PRO A 22 1.89 -10.24 2.04
C PRO A 22 1.26 -10.61 3.39
N LEU A 23 0.79 -9.63 4.16
CA LEU A 23 0.42 -9.81 5.57
C LEU A 23 -1.05 -10.21 5.74
N LEU A 24 -1.40 -11.41 5.31
CA LEU A 24 -2.77 -11.92 5.24
C LEU A 24 -3.47 -12.07 6.60
N ASN A 25 -2.72 -12.15 7.69
CA ASN A 25 -3.21 -12.33 9.07
C ASN A 25 -2.08 -12.09 10.08
N GLY A 26 -2.41 -12.13 11.37
CA GLY A 26 -1.46 -11.88 12.46
C GLY A 26 -0.27 -12.83 12.49
N LYS A 27 -0.39 -14.07 12.01
CA LYS A 27 0.75 -15.00 11.94
C LYS A 27 1.83 -14.49 10.98
N TRP A 28 1.44 -13.96 9.84
CA TRP A 28 2.36 -13.36 8.88
C TRP A 28 3.00 -12.09 9.41
N LEU A 29 2.24 -11.23 10.13
CA LEU A 29 2.81 -10.04 10.75
C LEU A 29 3.90 -10.41 11.76
N LEU A 30 3.63 -11.33 12.67
CA LEU A 30 4.61 -11.79 13.67
C LEU A 30 5.83 -12.46 13.03
N TYR A 31 5.63 -13.19 11.94
CA TYR A 31 6.71 -13.80 11.17
C TYR A 31 7.65 -12.74 10.58
N TYR A 32 7.13 -11.75 9.87
CA TYR A 32 7.95 -10.70 9.29
C TYR A 32 8.53 -9.74 10.35
N ALA A 33 7.85 -9.50 11.46
CA ALA A 33 8.41 -8.78 12.60
C ALA A 33 9.69 -9.44 13.11
N ALA A 34 9.71 -10.77 13.20
CA ALA A 34 10.89 -11.53 13.60
C ALA A 34 12.03 -11.51 12.55
N LEU A 35 11.70 -11.17 11.29
CA LEU A 35 12.66 -11.07 10.19
C LEU A 35 13.17 -9.65 9.94
N GLY A 36 13.02 -8.75 10.93
CA GLY A 36 13.67 -7.44 10.93
C GLY A 36 12.84 -6.32 10.30
N PHE A 37 11.53 -6.49 10.17
CA PHE A 37 10.63 -5.42 9.77
C PHE A 37 9.89 -4.84 10.98
N ASP A 38 9.72 -3.52 11.01
CA ASP A 38 9.17 -2.80 12.16
C ASP A 38 7.87 -2.08 11.86
N ILE A 39 7.57 -1.83 10.59
CA ILE A 39 6.32 -1.23 10.12
C ILE A 39 5.53 -2.31 9.36
N LEU A 40 4.42 -2.75 9.93
CA LEU A 40 3.71 -3.94 9.47
C LEU A 40 2.26 -3.55 9.12
N THR A 41 1.90 -3.64 7.83
CA THR A 41 0.55 -3.29 7.39
C THR A 41 -0.28 -4.55 7.17
N TYR A 42 -1.24 -4.78 8.07
CA TYR A 42 -2.22 -5.87 7.96
C TYR A 42 -2.98 -5.79 6.63
N LYS A 43 -3.22 -6.94 6.00
CA LYS A 43 -3.94 -7.07 4.73
C LYS A 43 -5.21 -6.23 4.69
N THR A 44 -5.41 -5.54 3.55
CA THR A 44 -6.59 -4.73 3.30
C THR A 44 -7.88 -5.49 3.68
N VAL A 45 -8.65 -4.90 4.59
CA VAL A 45 -9.90 -5.42 5.13
C VAL A 45 -11.09 -4.57 4.66
N ARG A 46 -12.28 -5.13 4.80
CA ARG A 46 -13.55 -4.52 4.39
C ARG A 46 -14.59 -4.60 5.51
N SER A 47 -15.66 -3.83 5.36
CA SER A 47 -16.83 -3.83 6.24
C SER A 47 -17.62 -5.15 6.20
N ARG A 48 -17.37 -6.00 5.21
CA ARG A 48 -17.99 -7.32 5.05
C ARG A 48 -17.02 -8.31 4.40
N GLU A 49 -17.35 -9.59 4.48
CA GLU A 49 -16.57 -10.64 3.84
C GLU A 49 -16.59 -10.50 2.32
N ARG A 50 -15.43 -10.70 1.69
CA ARG A 50 -15.29 -10.76 0.24
C ARG A 50 -14.35 -11.90 -0.15
N ALA A 51 -14.79 -12.74 -1.07
CA ALA A 51 -13.98 -13.80 -1.64
C ALA A 51 -12.88 -13.25 -2.56
N SER A 52 -11.80 -14.00 -2.72
CA SER A 52 -10.79 -13.74 -3.76
C SER A 52 -11.37 -14.00 -5.15
N TYR A 53 -10.82 -13.31 -6.14
CA TYR A 53 -11.05 -13.67 -7.53
C TYR A 53 -10.57 -15.09 -7.84
N GLY A 54 -11.05 -15.66 -8.95
CA GLY A 54 -10.59 -16.95 -9.47
C GLY A 54 -9.09 -16.95 -9.83
N LEU A 55 -8.50 -18.12 -9.84
CA LEU A 55 -7.10 -18.31 -10.24
C LEU A 55 -6.88 -18.01 -11.73
N PRO A 56 -5.66 -17.58 -12.11
CA PRO A 56 -4.49 -17.32 -11.25
C PRO A 56 -4.58 -15.99 -10.51
N ASN A 57 -4.09 -15.94 -9.26
CA ASN A 57 -4.05 -14.69 -8.48
C ASN A 57 -2.70 -13.97 -8.57
N LEU A 58 -1.64 -14.72 -8.88
CA LEU A 58 -0.30 -14.21 -9.15
C LEU A 58 0.19 -14.83 -10.46
N GLN A 59 0.61 -13.99 -11.40
CA GLN A 59 1.14 -14.42 -12.68
C GLN A 59 2.47 -13.72 -12.95
N PRO A 60 3.60 -14.46 -13.03
CA PRO A 60 4.87 -13.89 -13.45
C PRO A 60 4.76 -13.19 -14.81
N ILE A 61 5.43 -12.06 -14.96
CA ILE A 61 5.38 -11.26 -16.18
C ILE A 61 6.79 -11.02 -16.74
N ASP A 62 6.82 -10.77 -18.05
CA ASP A 62 8.02 -10.42 -18.80
C ASP A 62 8.00 -8.93 -19.11
N TRP A 63 8.38 -8.13 -18.11
CA TRP A 63 8.65 -6.69 -18.20
C TRP A 63 9.69 -6.34 -17.14
N GLU A 64 10.83 -5.83 -17.57
CA GLU A 64 11.96 -5.57 -16.67
C GLU A 64 11.91 -4.17 -16.07
N SER A 65 11.69 -3.14 -16.90
CA SER A 65 11.65 -1.74 -16.45
C SER A 65 11.24 -0.79 -17.58
N GLY A 66 11.12 0.50 -17.29
CA GLY A 66 10.84 1.55 -18.26
C GLY A 66 9.44 2.12 -18.16
N PRO A 67 8.97 2.84 -19.19
CA PRO A 67 7.62 3.39 -19.20
C PRO A 67 6.56 2.30 -19.00
N VAL A 68 5.54 2.60 -18.22
CA VAL A 68 4.45 1.64 -17.92
C VAL A 68 3.77 1.23 -19.23
N PRO A 69 3.85 -0.04 -19.65
CA PRO A 69 3.25 -0.47 -20.90
C PRO A 69 1.75 -0.72 -20.73
N ALA A 70 0.99 -0.56 -21.82
CA ALA A 70 -0.43 -0.92 -21.82
C ALA A 70 -0.66 -2.43 -21.66
N GLU A 71 0.31 -3.24 -22.09
CA GLU A 71 0.27 -4.71 -22.01
C GLU A 71 1.65 -5.27 -21.65
N VAL A 72 1.64 -6.37 -20.87
CA VAL A 72 2.83 -7.14 -20.49
C VAL A 72 2.66 -8.60 -20.90
N GLY A 73 3.74 -9.27 -21.24
CA GLY A 73 3.75 -10.71 -21.52
C GLY A 73 3.76 -11.55 -20.22
N VAL A 74 3.28 -12.77 -20.31
CA VAL A 74 3.45 -13.79 -19.27
C VAL A 74 4.88 -14.32 -19.32
N ALA A 75 5.56 -14.38 -18.17
CA ALA A 75 6.81 -15.12 -18.02
C ALA A 75 6.57 -16.55 -17.55
N GLY A 76 7.43 -17.47 -17.97
CA GLY A 76 7.35 -18.88 -17.58
C GLY A 76 7.80 -19.12 -16.12
N GLU A 77 8.57 -18.20 -15.55
CA GLU A 77 9.09 -18.26 -14.18
C GLU A 77 9.09 -16.87 -13.54
N MET A 78 9.17 -16.83 -12.21
CA MET A 78 9.24 -15.57 -11.46
C MET A 78 10.62 -14.93 -11.61
N ARG A 79 10.65 -13.72 -12.18
CA ARG A 79 11.86 -12.89 -12.40
C ARG A 79 11.77 -11.56 -11.66
N GLY A 80 11.22 -11.54 -10.46
CA GLY A 80 11.12 -10.33 -9.63
C GLY A 80 9.81 -9.53 -9.80
N SER A 81 8.96 -9.85 -10.80
CA SER A 81 7.72 -9.12 -11.05
C SER A 81 6.56 -10.03 -11.44
N TRP A 82 5.35 -9.65 -11.06
CA TRP A 82 4.11 -10.37 -11.36
C TRP A 82 2.91 -9.45 -11.52
N ALA A 83 1.91 -9.96 -12.21
CA ALA A 83 0.56 -9.41 -12.16
C ALA A 83 -0.19 -9.99 -10.95
N VAL A 84 -0.95 -9.14 -10.26
CA VAL A 84 -1.66 -9.47 -9.03
C VAL A 84 -3.17 -9.36 -9.27
N SER A 85 -3.94 -10.41 -8.98
CA SER A 85 -5.39 -10.49 -9.23
C SER A 85 -6.13 -11.18 -8.07
N PHE A 86 -6.12 -10.56 -6.88
CA PHE A 86 -6.87 -11.09 -5.72
C PHE A 86 -8.25 -10.44 -5.54
N GLY A 87 -8.48 -9.22 -6.03
CA GLY A 87 -9.73 -8.49 -5.83
C GLY A 87 -9.94 -7.95 -4.40
N MET A 88 -8.87 -7.80 -3.62
CA MET A 88 -8.92 -7.35 -2.22
C MET A 88 -9.91 -8.18 -1.36
N PRO A 89 -9.69 -9.49 -1.20
CA PRO A 89 -10.53 -10.32 -0.35
C PRO A 89 -10.40 -9.92 1.12
N SER A 90 -11.50 -10.06 1.85
CA SER A 90 -11.54 -9.81 3.29
C SER A 90 -12.28 -10.94 4.01
N LYS A 91 -11.79 -11.28 5.20
CA LYS A 91 -12.55 -12.08 6.16
C LYS A 91 -13.66 -11.26 6.80
N PRO A 92 -14.68 -11.87 7.44
CA PRO A 92 -15.70 -11.15 8.18
C PRO A 92 -15.09 -10.17 9.19
N PRO A 93 -15.71 -9.00 9.43
CA PRO A 93 -15.16 -7.95 10.29
C PRO A 93 -14.72 -8.46 11.66
N ARG A 94 -15.55 -9.22 12.33
CA ARG A 94 -15.21 -9.75 13.67
C ARG A 94 -13.93 -10.59 13.66
N PHE A 95 -13.73 -11.37 12.60
CA PHE A 95 -12.54 -12.22 12.49
C PHE A 95 -11.25 -11.38 12.41
N TRP A 96 -11.18 -10.39 11.53
CA TRP A 96 -9.96 -9.60 11.38
C TRP A 96 -9.73 -8.65 12.56
N GLN A 97 -10.79 -8.13 13.19
CA GLN A 97 -10.69 -7.30 14.40
C GLN A 97 -10.05 -8.10 15.55
N ASP A 98 -10.55 -9.30 15.82
CA ASP A 98 -10.01 -10.18 16.86
C ASP A 98 -8.54 -10.57 16.56
N ASP A 99 -8.20 -10.84 15.29
CA ASP A 99 -6.84 -11.18 14.87
C ASP A 99 -5.88 -9.98 14.98
N VAL A 100 -6.33 -8.76 14.65
CA VAL A 100 -5.56 -7.52 14.84
C VAL A 100 -5.28 -7.30 16.34
N ALA A 101 -6.28 -7.38 17.19
CA ALA A 101 -6.12 -7.20 18.64
C ALA A 101 -5.16 -8.23 19.25
N ALA A 102 -5.31 -9.51 18.88
CA ALA A 102 -4.42 -10.58 19.29
C ALA A 102 -2.99 -10.39 18.78
N THR A 103 -2.82 -9.85 17.58
CA THR A 103 -1.52 -9.55 16.99
C THR A 103 -0.85 -8.41 17.72
N ARG A 104 -1.54 -7.28 17.94
CA ARG A 104 -1.00 -6.12 18.64
C ARG A 104 -0.47 -6.47 20.03
N SER A 105 -1.22 -7.30 20.77
CA SER A 105 -0.81 -7.73 22.11
C SER A 105 0.49 -8.56 22.15
N ARG A 106 0.90 -9.11 21.01
CA ARG A 106 2.10 -9.95 20.86
C ARG A 106 3.28 -9.24 20.20
N LEU A 107 3.04 -8.10 19.54
CA LEU A 107 4.11 -7.31 18.93
C LEU A 107 4.91 -6.57 20.01
N ALA A 108 6.24 -6.64 19.90
CA ALA A 108 7.15 -5.91 20.77
C ALA A 108 7.01 -4.38 20.64
N LYS A 109 7.54 -3.64 21.60
CA LYS A 109 7.74 -2.20 21.46
C LYS A 109 8.67 -1.92 20.27
N GLY A 110 8.54 -0.73 19.67
CA GLY A 110 9.31 -0.38 18.46
C GLY A 110 8.75 -0.97 17.16
N LYS A 111 7.61 -1.67 17.22
CA LYS A 111 6.87 -2.16 16.04
C LYS A 111 5.58 -1.38 15.87
N PHE A 112 5.30 -0.97 14.63
CA PHE A 112 4.09 -0.26 14.23
C PHE A 112 3.16 -1.20 13.47
N LEU A 113 1.94 -1.37 13.97
CA LEU A 113 0.89 -2.14 13.31
C LEU A 113 -0.08 -1.20 12.62
N SER A 114 -0.04 -1.15 11.30
CA SER A 114 -1.06 -0.51 10.49
C SER A 114 -2.11 -1.52 10.03
N VAL A 115 -3.35 -1.10 9.84
CA VAL A 115 -4.40 -1.89 9.19
C VAL A 115 -4.81 -1.21 7.91
N SER A 116 -4.66 -1.90 6.78
CA SER A 116 -5.14 -1.39 5.50
C SER A 116 -6.64 -1.61 5.36
N VAL A 117 -7.39 -0.57 4.97
CA VAL A 117 -8.85 -0.58 4.86
C VAL A 117 -9.29 -0.14 3.47
N VAL A 118 -10.43 -0.66 3.00
CA VAL A 118 -11.08 -0.23 1.76
C VAL A 118 -12.59 -0.41 1.89
N ALA A 119 -13.37 0.49 1.31
CA ALA A 119 -14.82 0.34 1.26
C ALA A 119 -15.25 -0.85 0.40
N THR A 120 -16.45 -1.33 0.64
CA THR A 120 -17.11 -2.35 -0.19
C THR A 120 -18.22 -1.68 -0.98
N ALA A 121 -17.83 -0.87 -1.98
CA ALA A 121 -18.75 -0.08 -2.79
C ALA A 121 -19.85 -0.94 -3.45
N GLU A 122 -21.05 -0.39 -3.53
CA GLU A 122 -22.19 -0.89 -4.29
C GLU A 122 -22.51 0.07 -5.45
N ASP A 123 -23.21 -0.41 -6.47
CA ASP A 123 -23.39 0.33 -7.72
C ASP A 123 -24.17 1.65 -7.56
N ASP A 124 -25.01 1.77 -6.54
CA ASP A 124 -25.86 2.93 -6.25
C ASP A 124 -25.31 3.85 -5.14
N TRP A 125 -24.11 3.59 -4.63
CA TRP A 125 -23.52 4.37 -3.56
C TRP A 125 -23.07 5.76 -4.02
N SER A 126 -23.43 6.76 -3.21
CA SER A 126 -22.83 8.08 -3.27
C SER A 126 -21.38 8.07 -2.72
N ILE A 127 -20.67 9.17 -2.93
CA ILE A 127 -19.35 9.35 -2.30
C ILE A 127 -19.44 9.39 -0.77
N ASP A 128 -20.54 9.88 -0.21
CA ASP A 128 -20.77 9.91 1.23
C ASP A 128 -20.97 8.51 1.80
N ASP A 129 -21.67 7.62 1.08
CA ASP A 129 -21.84 6.21 1.46
C ASP A 129 -20.49 5.49 1.44
N LEU A 130 -19.69 5.73 0.39
CA LEU A 130 -18.33 5.21 0.25
C LEU A 130 -17.45 5.68 1.43
N ALA A 131 -17.47 6.97 1.73
CA ALA A 131 -16.73 7.56 2.83
C ALA A 131 -17.15 7.00 4.20
N ALA A 132 -18.45 6.77 4.40
CA ALA A 132 -18.98 6.18 5.63
C ALA A 132 -18.49 4.73 5.83
N ASP A 133 -18.43 3.93 4.78
CA ASP A 133 -17.95 2.55 4.85
C ASP A 133 -16.43 2.49 5.10
N TYR A 134 -15.62 3.36 4.46
CA TYR A 134 -14.20 3.55 4.80
C TYR A 134 -14.02 3.91 6.27
N ALA A 135 -14.79 4.90 6.75
CA ALA A 135 -14.74 5.39 8.13
C ALA A 135 -15.11 4.29 9.14
N GLN A 136 -16.11 3.47 8.81
CA GLN A 136 -16.47 2.33 9.67
C GLN A 136 -15.31 1.32 9.80
N CYS A 137 -14.66 0.97 8.69
CA CYS A 137 -13.49 0.07 8.71
C CYS A 137 -12.33 0.68 9.49
N ALA A 138 -12.06 1.98 9.32
CA ALA A 138 -10.99 2.70 10.03
C ALA A 138 -11.24 2.74 11.54
N ARG A 139 -12.47 3.02 11.97
CA ARG A 139 -12.87 2.99 13.39
C ARG A 139 -12.63 1.61 13.99
N TRP A 140 -13.08 0.55 13.35
CA TRP A 140 -12.88 -0.83 13.82
C TRP A 140 -11.39 -1.20 13.89
N ALA A 141 -10.58 -0.74 12.94
CA ALA A 141 -9.13 -0.98 12.98
C ALA A 141 -8.48 -0.30 14.19
N ALA A 142 -8.80 0.97 14.44
CA ALA A 142 -8.29 1.71 15.60
C ALA A 142 -8.77 1.10 16.92
N GLU A 143 -10.06 0.76 17.04
CA GLU A 143 -10.63 0.08 18.22
C GLU A 143 -10.02 -1.29 18.48
N SER A 144 -9.54 -1.97 17.44
CA SER A 144 -8.81 -3.25 17.54
C SER A 144 -7.35 -3.08 17.97
N GLY A 145 -6.89 -1.85 18.20
CA GLY A 145 -5.55 -1.53 18.71
C GLY A 145 -4.49 -1.33 17.62
N ALA A 146 -4.87 -1.05 16.39
CA ALA A 146 -3.93 -0.62 15.36
C ALA A 146 -3.23 0.69 15.77
N ASP A 147 -1.92 0.79 15.53
CA ASP A 147 -1.14 2.01 15.74
C ASP A 147 -1.40 3.04 14.64
N GLY A 148 -1.90 2.61 13.47
CA GLY A 148 -2.28 3.46 12.35
C GLY A 148 -3.25 2.77 11.40
N VAL A 149 -3.87 3.56 10.52
CA VAL A 149 -4.79 3.08 9.47
C VAL A 149 -4.26 3.49 8.11
N GLU A 150 -4.14 2.53 7.18
CA GLU A 150 -3.81 2.79 5.78
C GLU A 150 -5.09 2.69 4.93
N ALA A 151 -5.65 3.80 4.47
CA ALA A 151 -6.76 3.77 3.53
C ALA A 151 -6.24 3.50 2.10
N ASN A 152 -6.69 2.41 1.50
CA ASN A 152 -6.28 2.00 0.16
C ASN A 152 -7.12 2.72 -0.90
N PHE A 153 -6.63 3.84 -1.40
CA PHE A 153 -7.27 4.65 -2.45
C PHE A 153 -6.93 4.15 -3.86
N SER A 154 -6.11 3.12 -3.97
CA SER A 154 -5.66 2.60 -5.25
C SER A 154 -5.70 1.08 -5.28
N CYS A 155 -6.69 0.51 -5.94
CA CYS A 155 -6.64 -0.88 -6.33
C CYS A 155 -6.70 -1.01 -7.85
N PRO A 156 -5.57 -1.26 -8.53
CA PRO A 156 -5.55 -1.44 -9.98
C PRO A 156 -6.30 -2.71 -10.45
N ASN A 157 -6.79 -3.51 -9.52
CA ASN A 157 -7.53 -4.75 -9.76
C ASN A 157 -9.05 -4.60 -9.69
N VAL A 158 -9.56 -3.40 -9.44
CA VAL A 158 -11.00 -3.13 -9.32
C VAL A 158 -11.34 -1.99 -10.26
N SER A 159 -12.28 -2.22 -11.16
CA SER A 159 -12.75 -1.23 -12.15
C SER A 159 -13.85 -0.32 -11.60
N SER A 160 -14.18 -0.42 -10.32
CA SER A 160 -15.15 0.40 -9.62
C SER A 160 -14.53 1.70 -9.07
N ALA A 161 -15.37 2.67 -8.75
CA ALA A 161 -14.95 4.00 -8.25
C ALA A 161 -14.03 3.94 -7.03
N ASP A 162 -14.20 2.94 -6.15
CA ASP A 162 -13.34 2.69 -4.99
C ASP A 162 -11.91 2.25 -5.37
N GLY A 163 -11.69 1.75 -6.57
CA GLY A 163 -10.39 1.27 -7.02
C GLY A 163 -9.40 2.34 -7.45
N GLN A 164 -9.86 3.54 -7.80
CA GLN A 164 -9.04 4.63 -8.32
C GLN A 164 -9.36 5.99 -7.70
N LEU A 165 -9.76 5.99 -6.43
CA LEU A 165 -10.15 7.18 -5.69
C LEU A 165 -9.07 8.29 -5.71
N PHE A 166 -7.80 7.91 -5.72
CA PHE A 166 -6.65 8.83 -5.79
C PHE A 166 -6.59 9.66 -7.09
N LEU A 167 -7.31 9.27 -8.16
CA LEU A 167 -7.38 10.03 -9.42
C LEU A 167 -8.50 11.09 -9.41
N ASN A 168 -9.35 11.09 -8.39
CA ASN A 168 -10.36 12.12 -8.17
C ASN A 168 -10.05 12.87 -6.86
N PRO A 169 -9.30 13.97 -6.89
CA PRO A 169 -8.91 14.72 -5.69
C PRO A 169 -10.09 15.14 -4.81
N THR A 170 -11.22 15.54 -5.41
CA THR A 170 -12.42 15.95 -4.67
C THR A 170 -12.95 14.80 -3.82
N ASP A 171 -13.17 13.64 -4.43
CA ASP A 171 -13.68 12.46 -3.73
C ASP A 171 -12.67 11.93 -2.71
N ALA A 172 -11.38 11.95 -3.07
CA ALA A 172 -10.30 11.59 -2.15
C ALA A 172 -10.29 12.47 -0.90
N GLY A 173 -10.49 13.78 -1.06
CA GLY A 173 -10.62 14.75 0.05
C GLY A 173 -11.81 14.46 0.94
N ILE A 174 -12.99 14.18 0.38
CA ILE A 174 -14.22 13.83 1.13
C ILE A 174 -13.97 12.59 2.00
N VAL A 175 -13.41 11.53 1.40
CA VAL A 175 -13.11 10.29 2.14
C VAL A 175 -12.03 10.50 3.19
N ALA A 176 -10.95 11.24 2.89
CA ALA A 176 -9.89 11.53 3.85
C ALA A 176 -10.40 12.34 5.05
N ALA A 177 -11.23 13.35 4.81
CA ALA A 177 -11.87 14.15 5.86
C ALA A 177 -12.74 13.26 6.76
N LYS A 178 -13.56 12.39 6.17
CA LYS A 178 -14.43 11.47 6.92
C LYS A 178 -13.65 10.45 7.74
N LEU A 179 -12.54 9.96 7.21
CA LEU A 179 -11.61 9.10 7.94
C LEU A 179 -11.03 9.83 9.16
N ARG A 180 -10.48 11.04 8.97
CA ARG A 180 -9.90 11.84 10.06
C ARG A 180 -10.91 12.16 11.16
N GLU A 181 -12.17 12.42 10.80
CA GLU A 181 -13.26 12.65 11.77
C GLU A 181 -13.42 11.48 12.76
N VAL A 182 -13.31 10.24 12.28
CA VAL A 182 -13.58 9.06 13.12
C VAL A 182 -12.35 8.50 13.82
N ILE A 183 -11.13 8.86 13.34
CA ILE A 183 -9.85 8.46 13.94
C ILE A 183 -8.95 9.69 14.19
N PRO A 184 -9.38 10.68 14.99
CA PRO A 184 -8.72 11.98 15.10
C PRO A 184 -7.28 11.91 15.59
N ASN A 185 -6.94 10.91 16.39
CA ASN A 185 -5.61 10.75 17.03
C ASN A 185 -4.82 9.56 16.51
N THR A 186 -5.34 8.80 15.54
CA THR A 186 -4.65 7.65 14.97
C THR A 186 -4.00 8.08 13.65
N PRO A 187 -2.72 7.78 13.41
CA PRO A 187 -2.08 8.02 12.13
C PRO A 187 -2.90 7.50 10.94
N LEU A 188 -3.18 8.39 9.98
CA LEU A 188 -3.90 8.09 8.75
C LEU A 188 -2.96 8.14 7.56
N LEU A 189 -2.77 7.00 6.91
CA LEU A 189 -1.98 6.87 5.71
C LEU A 189 -2.91 6.66 4.51
N LEU A 190 -2.59 7.28 3.37
CA LEU A 190 -3.32 7.07 2.12
C LEU A 190 -2.45 6.35 1.10
N LYS A 191 -2.84 5.14 0.72
CA LYS A 191 -2.12 4.38 -0.30
C LYS A 191 -2.65 4.69 -1.68
N VAL A 192 -1.76 5.20 -2.54
CA VAL A 192 -2.11 5.72 -3.87
C VAL A 192 -1.46 4.90 -4.98
N GLY A 193 -2.03 4.99 -6.17
CA GLY A 193 -1.49 4.40 -7.39
C GLY A 193 -0.49 5.32 -8.09
N HIS A 194 -0.23 5.01 -9.35
CA HIS A 194 0.71 5.78 -10.16
C HIS A 194 0.09 7.09 -10.65
N ILE A 195 0.76 8.20 -10.32
CA ILE A 195 0.47 9.56 -10.79
C ILE A 195 1.72 10.07 -11.50
N ALA A 196 1.61 10.36 -12.80
CA ALA A 196 2.75 10.72 -13.63
C ALA A 196 2.93 12.24 -13.82
N ASN A 197 1.91 13.03 -13.52
CA ASN A 197 1.95 14.47 -13.78
C ASN A 197 1.81 15.29 -12.48
N ARG A 198 2.42 16.49 -12.54
CA ARG A 198 2.53 17.38 -11.39
C ARG A 198 1.20 18.00 -10.97
N GLU A 199 0.33 18.29 -11.92
CA GLU A 199 -0.96 18.92 -11.66
C GLU A 199 -1.87 18.00 -10.86
N THR A 200 -1.93 16.72 -11.22
CA THR A 200 -2.68 15.70 -10.47
C THR A 200 -2.07 15.45 -9.08
N ALA A 201 -0.73 15.43 -8.98
CA ALA A 201 -0.06 15.27 -7.69
C ALA A 201 -0.35 16.44 -6.74
N HIS A 202 -0.30 17.68 -7.25
CA HIS A 202 -0.66 18.88 -6.49
C HIS A 202 -2.11 18.86 -6.05
N ALA A 203 -3.05 18.62 -6.97
CA ALA A 203 -4.47 18.61 -6.66
C ALA A 203 -4.83 17.54 -5.61
N LEU A 204 -4.20 16.36 -5.69
CA LEU A 204 -4.38 15.32 -4.67
C LEU A 204 -3.83 15.77 -3.31
N LEU A 205 -2.60 16.31 -3.26
CA LEU A 205 -2.00 16.81 -2.02
C LEU A 205 -2.84 17.92 -1.40
N GLU A 206 -3.30 18.90 -2.18
CA GLU A 206 -4.16 19.97 -1.71
C GLU A 206 -5.44 19.44 -1.06
N ALA A 207 -6.04 18.39 -1.65
CA ALA A 207 -7.27 17.79 -1.15
C ALA A 207 -7.08 16.95 0.12
N VAL A 208 -5.95 16.25 0.28
CA VAL A 208 -5.80 15.22 1.33
C VAL A 208 -4.79 15.56 2.43
N ALA A 209 -3.80 16.44 2.18
CA ALA A 209 -2.78 16.78 3.17
C ALA A 209 -3.35 17.36 4.49
N PRO A 210 -4.48 18.08 4.52
CA PRO A 210 -5.08 18.52 5.77
C PRO A 210 -5.56 17.38 6.69
N PHE A 211 -5.72 16.18 6.16
CA PHE A 211 -6.33 15.06 6.85
C PHE A 211 -5.40 13.87 7.05
N ALA A 212 -4.46 13.64 6.12
CA ALA A 212 -3.58 12.48 6.11
C ALA A 212 -2.19 12.81 6.67
N ASP A 213 -1.61 11.90 7.44
CA ASP A 213 -0.25 12.04 7.97
C ASP A 213 0.81 11.63 6.94
N ALA A 214 0.49 10.68 6.05
CA ALA A 214 1.43 10.23 5.02
C ALA A 214 0.74 9.71 3.76
N LEU A 215 1.44 9.81 2.62
CA LEU A 215 1.08 9.12 1.39
C LEU A 215 2.02 7.92 1.15
N VAL A 216 1.43 6.76 0.88
CA VAL A 216 2.13 5.50 0.61
C VAL A 216 2.08 5.21 -0.89
N MET A 217 3.21 5.16 -1.58
CA MET A 217 3.24 5.02 -3.03
C MET A 217 4.41 4.18 -3.54
N VAL A 218 4.20 3.33 -4.53
CA VAL A 218 3.04 3.11 -5.41
C VAL A 218 2.42 1.75 -5.09
N ASN A 219 1.08 1.63 -5.06
CA ASN A 219 0.42 0.33 -4.84
C ASN A 219 0.75 -0.68 -5.96
N GLY A 220 0.79 -0.21 -7.19
CA GLY A 220 1.11 -0.95 -8.40
C GLY A 220 0.78 -0.12 -9.63
N VAL A 221 1.24 -0.55 -10.79
CA VAL A 221 0.84 0.04 -12.06
C VAL A 221 -0.17 -0.88 -12.76
N SER A 222 -0.98 -0.34 -13.66
CA SER A 222 -2.06 -1.07 -14.30
C SER A 222 -1.68 -1.47 -15.73
N ALA A 223 -1.74 -2.76 -16.06
CA ALA A 223 -1.52 -3.25 -17.41
C ALA A 223 -2.38 -4.49 -17.71
N ARG A 224 -2.65 -4.76 -19.00
CA ARG A 224 -3.23 -6.03 -19.45
C ARG A 224 -2.13 -7.10 -19.53
N VAL A 225 -2.50 -8.35 -19.31
CA VAL A 225 -1.54 -9.46 -19.33
C VAL A 225 -1.85 -10.38 -20.49
N ARG A 226 -0.86 -10.59 -21.37
CA ARG A 226 -1.00 -11.38 -22.62
C ARG A 226 -0.23 -12.69 -22.52
N GLN A 227 -0.90 -13.78 -22.84
CA GLN A 227 -0.28 -15.10 -22.97
C GLN A 227 0.52 -15.23 -24.27
N PRO A 228 1.47 -16.18 -24.36
CA PRO A 228 2.17 -16.48 -25.61
C PRO A 228 1.23 -16.89 -26.77
N SER A 229 0.04 -17.41 -26.46
CA SER A 229 -1.00 -17.70 -27.44
C SER A 229 -1.64 -16.46 -28.08
N GLY A 230 -1.36 -15.25 -27.53
CA GLY A 230 -2.01 -13.99 -27.92
C GLY A 230 -3.28 -13.67 -27.14
N GLU A 231 -3.79 -14.59 -26.32
CA GLU A 231 -4.96 -14.38 -25.47
C GLU A 231 -4.65 -13.47 -24.29
N LEU A 232 -5.60 -12.60 -23.90
CA LEU A 232 -5.51 -11.78 -22.70
C LEU A 232 -6.04 -12.54 -21.49
N LEU A 233 -5.26 -12.58 -20.41
CA LEU A 233 -5.69 -13.09 -19.11
C LEU A 233 -6.68 -12.15 -18.41
N PHE A 234 -7.26 -12.63 -17.32
CA PHE A 234 -8.08 -11.86 -16.37
C PHE A 234 -9.29 -11.19 -17.06
N ASP A 235 -10.00 -11.90 -17.93
CA ASP A 235 -11.16 -11.40 -18.67
C ASP A 235 -10.87 -10.13 -19.49
N ARG A 236 -9.64 -10.02 -20.00
CA ARG A 236 -9.11 -8.86 -20.76
C ARG A 236 -9.00 -7.57 -19.94
N GLN A 237 -9.20 -7.62 -18.65
CA GLN A 237 -9.09 -6.46 -17.78
C GLN A 237 -7.63 -6.20 -17.37
N CYS A 238 -7.32 -4.94 -17.04
CA CYS A 238 -6.05 -4.60 -16.42
C CYS A 238 -5.92 -5.22 -15.04
N ARG A 239 -4.68 -5.50 -14.66
CA ARG A 239 -4.33 -5.94 -13.31
C ARG A 239 -3.15 -5.14 -12.79
N GLY A 240 -2.99 -5.12 -11.48
CA GLY A 240 -1.86 -4.48 -10.82
C GLY A 240 -0.58 -5.25 -11.10
N ILE A 241 0.39 -4.57 -11.68
CA ILE A 241 1.75 -5.07 -11.83
C ILE A 241 2.55 -4.62 -10.63
N ALA A 242 3.23 -5.56 -9.98
CA ALA A 242 4.06 -5.34 -8.80
C ALA A 242 5.41 -6.06 -8.94
N GLY A 243 6.40 -5.60 -8.19
CA GLY A 243 7.75 -6.15 -8.22
C GLY A 243 8.74 -5.22 -8.90
N GLU A 244 9.92 -5.74 -9.21
CA GLU A 244 11.09 -4.96 -9.64
C GLU A 244 10.83 -4.05 -10.84
N ALA A 245 10.00 -4.49 -11.78
CA ALA A 245 9.66 -3.74 -12.99
C ALA A 245 9.11 -2.32 -12.72
N ILE A 246 8.46 -2.09 -11.58
CA ILE A 246 7.90 -0.77 -11.25
C ILE A 246 8.83 0.13 -10.42
N ARG A 247 10.07 -0.31 -10.15
CA ARG A 247 11.01 0.39 -9.27
C ARG A 247 11.28 1.83 -9.73
N GLU A 248 11.62 2.03 -10.99
CA GLU A 248 11.90 3.36 -11.54
C GLU A 248 10.66 4.27 -11.53
N THR A 249 9.48 3.71 -11.79
CA THR A 249 8.20 4.43 -11.67
C THR A 249 7.98 4.93 -10.24
N VAL A 250 8.27 4.10 -9.24
CA VAL A 250 8.15 4.46 -7.81
C VAL A 250 9.11 5.57 -7.44
N LEU A 251 10.39 5.43 -7.77
CA LEU A 251 11.41 6.44 -7.46
C LEU A 251 11.12 7.79 -8.16
N GLY A 252 10.62 7.75 -9.39
CA GLY A 252 10.19 8.93 -10.12
C GLY A 252 8.98 9.62 -9.48
N GLN A 253 7.99 8.86 -9.04
CA GLN A 253 6.82 9.42 -8.36
C GLN A 253 7.15 9.99 -6.98
N LEU A 254 8.02 9.34 -6.22
CA LEU A 254 8.50 9.89 -4.94
C LEU A 254 9.19 11.23 -5.14
N ALA A 255 10.08 11.36 -6.14
CA ALA A 255 10.72 12.62 -6.47
C ALA A 255 9.72 13.70 -6.93
N LEU A 256 8.68 13.31 -7.68
CA LEU A 256 7.62 14.23 -8.11
C LEU A 256 6.85 14.78 -6.91
N PHE A 257 6.42 13.91 -5.98
CA PHE A 257 5.66 14.31 -4.79
C PHE A 257 6.50 15.12 -3.81
N ASP A 258 7.75 14.72 -3.55
CA ASP A 258 8.69 15.48 -2.73
C ASP A 258 8.88 16.91 -3.26
N GLY A 259 9.08 17.05 -4.58
CA GLY A 259 9.17 18.35 -5.23
C GLY A 259 7.91 19.23 -5.08
N VAL A 260 6.72 18.63 -5.15
CA VAL A 260 5.45 19.35 -4.93
C VAL A 260 5.28 19.73 -3.47
N ILE A 261 5.57 18.82 -2.54
CA ILE A 261 5.48 19.07 -1.09
C ILE A 261 6.40 20.22 -0.70
N CYS A 262 7.66 20.20 -1.16
CA CYS A 262 8.64 21.26 -0.86
C CYS A 262 8.24 22.60 -1.45
N GLU A 263 7.74 22.64 -2.69
CA GLU A 263 7.39 23.91 -3.37
C GLU A 263 6.17 24.58 -2.75
N PHE A 264 5.14 23.81 -2.40
CA PHE A 264 3.88 24.37 -1.89
C PHE A 264 3.76 24.32 -0.36
N GLY A 265 4.73 23.71 0.35
CA GLY A 265 4.77 23.65 1.81
C GLY A 265 3.68 22.76 2.42
N PHE A 266 3.31 21.68 1.75
CA PHE A 266 2.35 20.71 2.30
C PHE A 266 2.96 19.98 3.52
N ASP A 267 2.18 19.80 4.57
CA ASP A 267 2.53 18.93 5.71
C ASP A 267 2.07 17.50 5.40
N ALA A 268 2.84 16.81 4.57
CA ALA A 268 2.57 15.43 4.17
C ALA A 268 3.88 14.65 4.09
N ARG A 269 3.91 13.47 4.70
CA ARG A 269 5.05 12.57 4.67
C ARG A 269 4.93 11.58 3.53
N LEU A 270 6.05 11.02 3.09
CA LEU A 270 6.10 10.01 2.03
C LEU A 270 6.55 8.66 2.58
N VAL A 271 5.97 7.59 2.05
CA VAL A 271 6.38 6.20 2.30
C VAL A 271 6.58 5.51 0.96
N GLY A 272 7.81 5.04 0.71
CA GLY A 272 8.14 4.36 -0.54
C GLY A 272 7.67 2.90 -0.53
N VAL A 273 6.97 2.45 -1.57
CA VAL A 273 6.58 1.05 -1.77
C VAL A 273 6.45 0.72 -3.24
N GLY A 274 6.89 -0.49 -3.62
CA GLY A 274 6.80 -1.04 -4.97
C GLY A 274 8.15 -1.16 -5.67
N GLY A 275 8.50 -2.36 -6.10
CA GLY A 275 9.73 -2.66 -6.83
C GLY A 275 11.02 -2.60 -6.01
N LEU A 276 10.97 -2.16 -4.76
CA LEU A 276 12.11 -2.00 -3.88
C LEU A 276 12.53 -3.35 -3.31
N GLY A 277 13.85 -3.63 -3.23
CA GLY A 277 14.34 -4.96 -2.87
C GLY A 277 15.76 -5.01 -2.27
N GLN A 278 16.41 -3.88 -2.01
CA GLN A 278 17.79 -3.83 -1.52
C GLN A 278 18.06 -2.59 -0.66
N ALA A 279 19.18 -2.58 0.08
CA ALA A 279 19.55 -1.45 0.95
C ALA A 279 19.74 -0.13 0.16
N ALA A 280 20.22 -0.19 -1.07
CA ALA A 280 20.35 0.98 -1.94
C ALA A 280 19.00 1.63 -2.24
N ASP A 281 17.92 0.84 -2.36
CA ASP A 281 16.57 1.36 -2.57
C ASP A 281 16.05 2.09 -1.31
N VAL A 282 16.36 1.55 -0.13
CA VAL A 282 16.04 2.22 1.14
C VAL A 282 16.69 3.59 1.20
N ARG A 283 18.02 3.66 0.96
CA ARG A 283 18.73 4.95 0.89
C ARG A 283 18.10 5.91 -0.11
N ALA A 284 17.83 5.41 -1.31
CA ALA A 284 17.24 6.24 -2.37
C ALA A 284 15.86 6.81 -2.01
N CYS A 285 15.06 6.11 -1.21
CA CYS A 285 13.77 6.61 -0.69
C CYS A 285 13.97 7.62 0.43
N LEU A 286 14.86 7.32 1.41
CA LEU A 286 15.15 8.21 2.54
C LEU A 286 15.75 9.54 2.06
N ASP A 287 16.66 9.50 1.06
CA ASP A 287 17.25 10.69 0.43
C ASP A 287 16.20 11.57 -0.29
N ARG A 288 15.02 11.03 -0.58
CA ARG A 288 13.86 11.74 -1.14
C ARG A 288 12.80 12.10 -0.10
N GLY A 289 13.18 12.18 1.18
CA GLY A 289 12.29 12.59 2.25
C GLY A 289 11.28 11.55 2.72
N CYS A 290 11.39 10.28 2.29
CA CYS A 290 10.51 9.25 2.83
C CYS A 290 10.82 8.97 4.30
N GLU A 291 9.78 8.85 5.13
CA GLU A 291 9.94 8.38 6.53
C GLU A 291 10.17 6.88 6.63
N ALA A 292 9.66 6.12 5.67
CA ALA A 292 9.73 4.65 5.70
C ALA A 292 9.72 4.05 4.29
N VAL A 293 10.13 2.78 4.23
CA VAL A 293 10.14 1.97 3.00
C VAL A 293 9.45 0.65 3.27
N GLN A 294 8.44 0.33 2.48
CA GLN A 294 7.69 -0.93 2.59
C GLN A 294 8.05 -1.87 1.44
N PHE A 295 8.11 -3.15 1.75
CA PHE A 295 8.38 -4.22 0.80
C PHE A 295 7.15 -5.11 0.63
N ALA A 296 6.97 -5.66 -0.56
CA ALA A 296 5.96 -6.67 -0.85
C ALA A 296 6.59 -7.84 -1.62
N THR A 297 6.69 -7.75 -2.95
CA THR A 297 7.19 -8.81 -3.82
C THR A 297 8.56 -9.33 -3.39
N ALA A 298 9.52 -8.43 -3.16
CA ALA A 298 10.89 -8.81 -2.77
C ALA A 298 10.92 -9.59 -1.44
N ALA A 299 10.11 -9.19 -0.45
CA ALA A 299 10.01 -9.90 0.83
C ALA A 299 9.27 -11.24 0.70
N MET A 300 8.32 -11.39 -0.23
CA MET A 300 7.67 -12.67 -0.52
C MET A 300 8.64 -13.65 -1.20
N VAL A 301 9.51 -13.17 -2.09
CA VAL A 301 10.54 -13.97 -2.75
C VAL A 301 11.69 -14.30 -1.79
N ASN A 302 12.10 -13.34 -0.96
CA ASN A 302 13.16 -13.51 0.05
C ASN A 302 12.67 -12.98 1.41
N PRO A 303 12.05 -13.82 2.24
CA PRO A 303 11.57 -13.40 3.57
C PRO A 303 12.66 -12.84 4.50
N GLY A 304 13.92 -13.25 4.31
CA GLY A 304 15.07 -12.76 5.08
C GLY A 304 15.59 -11.37 4.69
N LEU A 305 14.94 -10.70 3.74
CA LEU A 305 15.34 -9.41 3.18
C LEU A 305 15.56 -8.33 4.26
N GLY A 306 14.66 -8.23 5.26
CA GLY A 306 14.78 -7.23 6.32
C GLY A 306 16.07 -7.39 7.12
N LEU A 307 16.43 -8.62 7.49
CA LEU A 307 17.69 -8.91 8.18
C LEU A 307 18.92 -8.65 7.29
N ALA A 308 18.82 -8.91 5.98
CA ALA A 308 19.91 -8.63 5.03
C ALA A 308 20.16 -7.13 4.92
N ILE A 309 19.12 -6.33 4.69
CA ILE A 309 19.20 -4.86 4.58
C ILE A 309 19.78 -4.24 5.87
N ARG A 310 19.36 -4.71 7.05
CA ARG A 310 19.89 -4.22 8.33
C ARG A 310 21.40 -4.47 8.50
N ARG A 311 21.92 -5.57 7.97
CA ARG A 311 23.37 -5.87 8.02
C ARG A 311 24.20 -4.94 7.14
N GLU A 312 23.64 -4.51 6.02
CA GLU A 312 24.32 -3.62 5.08
C GLU A 312 24.39 -2.16 5.56
N ARG A 313 23.63 -1.78 6.60
CA ARG A 313 23.49 -0.41 7.14
C ARG A 313 23.14 0.58 6.01
N PHE A 314 21.89 0.91 5.88
CA PHE A 314 21.37 1.94 4.96
C PHE A 314 21.40 3.33 5.59
#